data_fc1bcc667b1f8400fa86bdd0740ee382
#
_entry.id   fc1bcc667b1f8400fa86bdd0740ee382
#
_cell.length_a   1.000
_cell.length_b   1.000
_cell.length_c   1.000
_cell.angle_alpha   90.00
_cell.angle_beta   90.00
_cell.angle_gamma   90.00
#
_symmetry.space_group_name_H-M   'P 1'
#
loop_
_entity.id
_entity.type
_entity.pdbx_description
1 polymer ?
#
loop_
_entity_poly.entity_id
_entity_poly.type
_entity_poly.pdbx_seq_one_letter_code
_entity_poly.pdbx_strand_id
1 'polypeptide(L)'
;MLMTFRMNPDDTISQRSFIPVGFNISINGTFVAAGAGTLFFNENKFRIYIKYGYRTEPANFYGVGYDEIKKAEELKDRYDKDSVTFHKASVQFFPRFVWEVKPNIYVGTLLDFNYNYTKSLADWMKTNPAILKYGNRYHNIGVGALFQYDTRDDVATP
;
A
#
# COMPACT_ATOMS: atom_id res chain seq x y z
N MET A 1 13.60 9.08 5.73
CA MET A 1 14.77 8.31 6.25
C MET A 1 15.15 7.28 5.21
N LEU A 2 16.43 7.14 4.90
CA LEU A 2 16.95 6.15 3.96
C LEU A 2 17.97 5.29 4.72
N MET A 3 17.76 3.97 4.71
CA MET A 3 18.71 2.99 5.25
C MET A 3 19.37 2.28 4.09
N THR A 4 20.71 2.26 4.07
CA THR A 4 21.51 1.53 3.06
C THR A 4 22.44 0.57 3.76
N PHE A 5 22.50 -0.67 3.27
CA PHE A 5 23.29 -1.74 3.88
C PHE A 5 23.64 -2.82 2.86
N ARG A 6 24.55 -3.72 3.19
CA ARG A 6 24.81 -4.94 2.43
C ARG A 6 24.20 -6.13 3.16
N MET A 7 23.49 -6.99 2.43
CA MET A 7 22.88 -8.21 3.00
C MET A 7 23.93 -9.24 3.42
N ASN A 8 25.00 -9.36 2.62
CA ASN A 8 26.18 -10.15 2.98
C ASN A 8 27.40 -9.20 2.98
N PRO A 9 28.09 -8.99 4.10
CA PRO A 9 29.28 -8.15 4.19
C PRO A 9 30.43 -8.58 3.28
N ASP A 10 30.56 -9.89 3.04
CA ASP A 10 31.62 -10.49 2.21
C ASP A 10 31.34 -10.36 0.71
N ASP A 11 30.10 -10.07 0.33
CA ASP A 11 29.71 -9.84 -1.06
C ASP A 11 30.02 -8.40 -1.45
N THR A 12 31.20 -8.19 -2.07
CA THR A 12 31.64 -6.86 -2.53
C THR A 12 31.07 -6.47 -3.89
N ILE A 13 30.48 -7.42 -4.64
CA ILE A 13 29.95 -7.24 -5.99
C ILE A 13 28.51 -6.75 -5.95
N SER A 14 27.69 -7.26 -5.02
CA SER A 14 26.29 -6.83 -4.90
C SER A 14 26.19 -5.35 -4.60
N GLN A 15 25.23 -4.72 -5.25
CA GLN A 15 24.84 -3.35 -4.95
C GLN A 15 24.34 -3.23 -3.50
N ARG A 16 24.39 -2.04 -2.95
CA ARG A 16 23.86 -1.80 -1.60
C ARG A 16 22.33 -1.88 -1.63
N SER A 17 21.80 -2.68 -0.73
CA SER A 17 20.37 -2.72 -0.44
C SER A 17 19.92 -1.42 0.22
N PHE A 18 18.71 -0.99 -0.08
CA PHE A 18 18.17 0.22 0.53
C PHE A 18 16.67 0.07 0.85
N ILE A 19 16.28 0.66 1.97
CA ILE A 19 14.88 0.70 2.42
C ILE A 19 14.58 2.14 2.85
N PRO A 20 13.95 2.95 2.00
CA PRO A 20 13.47 4.27 2.38
C PRO A 20 12.16 4.19 3.16
N VAL A 21 12.00 5.08 4.13
CA VAL A 21 10.73 5.31 4.84
C VAL A 21 10.39 6.79 4.73
N GLY A 22 9.25 7.07 4.14
CA GLY A 22 8.67 8.40 4.03
C GLY A 22 7.42 8.54 4.90
N PHE A 23 7.24 9.72 5.49
CA PHE A 23 6.06 10.09 6.26
C PHE A 23 5.46 11.36 5.67
N ASN A 24 4.15 11.40 5.60
CA ASN A 24 3.39 12.57 5.20
C ASN A 24 2.19 12.74 6.13
N ILE A 25 1.97 13.97 6.59
CA ILE A 25 0.83 14.36 7.42
C ILE A 25 0.17 15.56 6.75
N SER A 26 -1.12 15.48 6.52
CA SER A 26 -1.91 16.58 5.96
C SER A 26 -2.81 17.20 7.02
N ILE A 27 -3.13 18.47 6.84
CA ILE A 27 -4.03 19.24 7.74
C ILE A 27 -5.45 18.67 7.80
N ASN A 28 -5.87 17.90 6.80
CA ASN A 28 -7.17 17.21 6.81
C ASN A 28 -7.19 15.93 7.65
N GLY A 29 -6.09 15.61 8.35
CA GLY A 29 -5.98 14.39 9.17
C GLY A 29 -5.51 13.15 8.41
N THR A 30 -5.08 13.29 7.14
CA THR A 30 -4.45 12.18 6.41
C THR A 30 -3.04 11.95 6.91
N PHE A 31 -2.73 10.70 7.22
CA PHE A 31 -1.38 10.23 7.55
C PHE A 31 -0.97 9.13 6.57
N VAL A 32 0.24 9.23 6.04
CA VAL A 32 0.85 8.22 5.17
C VAL A 32 2.25 7.90 5.67
N ALA A 33 2.54 6.60 5.82
CA ALA A 33 3.89 6.08 6.03
C ALA A 33 4.15 5.06 4.94
N ALA A 34 5.08 5.32 4.04
CA ALA A 34 5.31 4.45 2.88
C ALA A 34 6.76 4.46 2.42
N GLY A 35 7.12 3.44 1.66
CA GLY A 35 8.42 3.33 1.03
C GLY A 35 8.45 2.27 -0.06
N ALA A 36 9.52 2.32 -0.85
CA ALA A 36 9.82 1.31 -1.85
C ALA A 36 11.33 1.09 -1.89
N GLY A 37 11.79 -0.09 -1.52
CA GLY A 37 13.20 -0.44 -1.42
C GLY A 37 13.58 -1.61 -2.31
N THR A 38 14.89 -1.84 -2.41
CA THR A 38 15.44 -2.99 -3.13
C THR A 38 16.51 -3.66 -2.25
N LEU A 39 16.41 -4.98 -2.16
CA LEU A 39 17.39 -5.83 -1.52
C LEU A 39 18.13 -6.61 -2.59
N PHE A 40 19.46 -6.60 -2.53
CA PHE A 40 20.34 -7.29 -3.47
C PHE A 40 21.06 -8.45 -2.78
N PHE A 41 21.10 -9.58 -3.47
CA PHE A 41 21.74 -10.81 -2.99
C PHE A 41 22.52 -11.46 -4.12
N ASN A 42 23.53 -12.26 -3.73
CA ASN A 42 24.23 -13.16 -4.62
C ASN A 42 24.73 -12.48 -5.91
N GLU A 43 25.57 -11.45 -5.76
CA GLU A 43 26.14 -10.69 -6.87
C GLU A 43 25.06 -10.04 -7.78
N ASN A 44 23.96 -9.55 -7.18
CA ASN A 44 22.78 -9.01 -7.85
C ASN A 44 21.93 -10.02 -8.64
N LYS A 45 22.24 -11.30 -8.60
CA LYS A 45 21.48 -12.34 -9.31
C LYS A 45 20.09 -12.59 -8.72
N PHE A 46 19.92 -12.31 -7.44
CA PHE A 46 18.63 -12.34 -6.78
C PHE A 46 18.32 -10.97 -6.19
N ARG A 47 17.14 -10.46 -6.49
CA ARG A 47 16.68 -9.14 -6.04
C ARG A 47 15.27 -9.24 -5.47
N ILE A 48 15.02 -8.52 -4.39
CA ILE A 48 13.68 -8.35 -3.83
C ILE A 48 13.34 -6.85 -3.90
N TYR A 49 12.35 -6.50 -4.69
CA TYR A 49 11.78 -5.17 -4.69
C TYR A 49 10.59 -5.17 -3.75
N ILE A 50 10.59 -4.26 -2.79
CA ILE A 50 9.55 -4.17 -1.77
C ILE A 50 8.90 -2.80 -1.87
N LYS A 51 7.57 -2.77 -2.06
CA LYS A 51 6.76 -1.57 -1.86
C LYS A 51 5.84 -1.82 -0.68
N TYR A 52 5.79 -0.88 0.24
CA TYR A 52 4.97 -1.00 1.45
C TYR A 52 4.40 0.35 1.83
N GLY A 53 3.27 0.32 2.50
CA GLY A 53 2.63 1.54 2.95
C GLY A 53 1.52 1.30 3.96
N TYR A 54 1.36 2.29 4.82
CA TYR A 54 0.21 2.48 5.68
C TYR A 54 -0.36 3.87 5.39
N ARG A 55 -1.65 3.94 5.18
CA ARG A 55 -2.38 5.19 4.97
C ARG A 55 -3.62 5.21 5.83
N THR A 56 -3.86 6.33 6.48
CA THR A 56 -5.16 6.62 7.10
C THR A 56 -5.63 7.99 6.64
N GLU A 57 -6.91 8.08 6.33
CA GLU A 57 -7.51 9.30 5.82
C GLU A 57 -8.98 9.40 6.25
N PRO A 58 -9.49 10.61 6.53
CA PRO A 58 -10.91 10.82 6.64
C PRO A 58 -11.58 10.66 5.28
N ALA A 59 -12.76 10.08 5.27
CA ALA A 59 -13.58 9.91 4.08
C ALA A 59 -15.05 10.09 4.48
N ASN A 60 -15.90 10.41 3.50
CA ASN A 60 -17.33 10.58 3.74
C ASN A 60 -18.09 9.42 3.14
N PHE A 61 -19.08 8.94 3.87
CA PHE A 61 -20.01 7.93 3.43
C PHE A 61 -21.41 8.52 3.33
N TYR A 62 -21.99 8.46 2.15
CA TYR A 62 -23.32 9.01 1.86
C TYR A 62 -24.35 7.91 1.57
N GLY A 63 -24.03 6.64 1.90
CA GLY A 63 -24.87 5.51 1.56
C GLY A 63 -24.65 5.00 0.13
N VAL A 64 -25.48 4.04 -0.29
CA VAL A 64 -25.46 3.45 -1.63
C VAL A 64 -26.83 3.63 -2.27
N GLY A 65 -26.89 4.44 -3.33
CA GLY A 65 -28.12 4.79 -4.04
C GLY A 65 -28.60 6.20 -3.76
N TYR A 66 -29.48 6.69 -4.62
CA TYR A 66 -29.94 8.09 -4.60
C TYR A 66 -30.68 8.47 -3.31
N ASP A 67 -31.55 7.61 -2.83
CA ASP A 67 -32.35 7.88 -1.63
C ASP A 67 -31.50 7.91 -0.35
N GLU A 68 -30.47 7.08 -0.28
CA GLU A 68 -29.53 7.06 0.83
C GLU A 68 -28.62 8.30 0.83
N ILE A 69 -28.23 8.78 -0.35
CA ILE A 69 -27.46 10.01 -0.50
C ILE A 69 -28.25 11.21 0.02
N LYS A 70 -29.52 11.33 -0.33
CA LYS A 70 -30.39 12.39 0.19
C LYS A 70 -30.52 12.37 1.71
N LYS A 71 -30.75 11.19 2.28
CA LYS A 71 -30.80 11.05 3.74
C LYS A 71 -29.50 11.45 4.42
N ALA A 72 -28.35 11.08 3.82
CA ALA A 72 -27.06 11.45 4.37
C ALA A 72 -26.77 12.97 4.27
N GLU A 73 -27.22 13.62 3.21
CA GLU A 73 -27.16 15.08 3.07
C GLU A 73 -28.03 15.78 4.12
N GLU A 74 -29.26 15.33 4.34
CA GLU A 74 -30.15 15.83 5.39
C GLU A 74 -29.56 15.64 6.79
N LEU A 75 -28.90 14.50 7.04
CA LEU A 75 -28.21 14.23 8.30
C LEU A 75 -26.99 15.14 8.50
N LYS A 76 -26.22 15.40 7.44
CA LYS A 76 -25.09 16.31 7.46
C LYS A 76 -25.52 17.73 7.80
N ASP A 77 -26.61 18.21 7.20
CA ASP A 77 -27.13 19.56 7.43
C ASP A 77 -27.75 19.70 8.85
N ARG A 78 -28.28 18.63 9.41
CA ARG A 78 -29.00 18.62 10.69
C ARG A 78 -28.10 18.30 11.90
N TYR A 79 -27.03 17.50 11.71
CA TYR A 79 -26.27 16.90 12.82
C TYR A 79 -24.75 17.16 12.81
N ASP A 80 -24.22 18.00 11.90
CA ASP A 80 -22.78 18.27 11.77
C ASP A 80 -22.01 17.33 10.80
N LYS A 81 -20.84 17.81 10.35
CA LYS A 81 -19.96 17.13 9.39
C LYS A 81 -19.56 15.71 9.84
N ASP A 82 -19.46 15.48 11.15
CA ASP A 82 -19.03 14.21 11.72
C ASP A 82 -20.02 13.08 11.51
N SER A 83 -21.28 13.39 11.19
CA SER A 83 -22.33 12.37 10.95
C SER A 83 -22.09 11.52 9.71
N VAL A 84 -21.35 12.01 8.73
CA VAL A 84 -21.06 11.28 7.48
C VAL A 84 -19.59 10.91 7.32
N THR A 85 -18.73 11.37 8.23
CA THR A 85 -17.28 11.16 8.17
C THR A 85 -16.90 9.87 8.89
N PHE A 86 -15.99 9.12 8.28
CA PHE A 86 -15.34 7.96 8.88
C PHE A 86 -13.85 7.98 8.55
N HIS A 87 -13.05 7.18 9.24
CA HIS A 87 -11.65 7.02 8.93
C HIS A 87 -11.40 5.71 8.18
N LYS A 88 -10.88 5.84 6.97
CA LYS A 88 -10.38 4.72 6.19
C LYS A 88 -8.90 4.51 6.50
N ALA A 89 -8.51 3.28 6.72
CA ALA A 89 -7.11 2.91 6.84
C ALA A 89 -6.78 1.74 5.91
N SER A 90 -5.58 1.78 5.34
CA SER A 90 -5.10 0.75 4.42
C SER A 90 -3.65 0.40 4.72
N VAL A 91 -3.35 -0.89 4.59
CA VAL A 91 -1.99 -1.45 4.61
C VAL A 91 -1.74 -2.07 3.25
N GLN A 92 -0.63 -1.72 2.63
CA GLN A 92 -0.17 -2.32 1.38
C GLN A 92 1.21 -2.94 1.57
N PHE A 93 1.38 -4.15 1.05
CA PHE A 93 2.66 -4.82 0.98
C PHE A 93 2.79 -5.53 -0.36
N PHE A 94 3.77 -5.13 -1.16
CA PHE A 94 3.93 -5.57 -2.54
C PHE A 94 5.39 -5.97 -2.82
N PRO A 95 5.83 -7.18 -2.40
CA PRO A 95 7.15 -7.70 -2.72
C PRO A 95 7.15 -8.33 -4.13
N ARG A 96 8.27 -8.12 -4.83
CA ARG A 96 8.60 -8.78 -6.09
C ARG A 96 9.93 -9.49 -5.93
N PHE A 97 9.97 -10.76 -6.25
CA PHE A 97 11.14 -11.63 -6.15
C PHE A 97 11.61 -11.91 -7.57
N VAL A 98 12.84 -11.57 -7.91
CA VAL A 98 13.39 -11.75 -9.25
C VAL A 98 14.75 -12.44 -9.21
N TRP A 99 14.92 -13.40 -10.10
CA TRP A 99 16.14 -14.16 -10.28
C TRP A 99 16.68 -13.95 -11.70
N GLU A 100 17.98 -13.71 -11.79
CA GLU A 100 18.68 -13.65 -13.06
C GLU A 100 18.83 -15.06 -13.62
N VAL A 101 18.25 -15.31 -14.80
CA VAL A 101 18.33 -16.59 -15.51
C VAL A 101 19.34 -16.56 -16.64
N LYS A 102 19.61 -15.38 -17.17
CA LYS A 102 20.69 -15.05 -18.13
C LYS A 102 21.11 -13.61 -17.88
N PRO A 103 22.30 -13.18 -18.35
CA PRO A 103 22.72 -11.79 -18.21
C PRO A 103 21.61 -10.82 -18.65
N ASN A 104 21.24 -9.91 -17.79
CA ASN A 104 20.19 -8.89 -17.98
C ASN A 104 18.75 -9.42 -18.10
N ILE A 105 18.51 -10.73 -17.98
CA ILE A 105 17.19 -11.34 -18.06
C ILE A 105 16.80 -11.91 -16.70
N TYR A 106 15.72 -11.41 -16.15
CA TYR A 106 15.20 -11.80 -14.85
C TYR A 106 13.80 -12.39 -15.00
N VAL A 107 13.53 -13.44 -14.26
CA VAL A 107 12.19 -13.99 -14.06
C VAL A 107 11.85 -13.98 -12.59
N GLY A 108 10.58 -13.93 -12.28
CA GLY A 108 10.22 -13.85 -10.88
C GLY A 108 8.74 -13.96 -10.61
N THR A 109 8.43 -13.72 -9.35
CA THR A 109 7.08 -13.71 -8.83
C THR A 109 6.81 -12.41 -8.10
N LEU A 110 5.54 -12.03 -8.03
CA LEU A 110 5.08 -10.91 -7.24
C LEU A 110 3.92 -11.34 -6.35
N LEU A 111 3.84 -10.72 -5.19
CA LEU A 111 2.70 -10.82 -4.29
C LEU A 111 2.12 -9.40 -4.12
N ASP A 112 0.81 -9.29 -4.12
CA ASP A 112 0.09 -8.06 -3.81
C ASP A 112 -0.83 -8.32 -2.63
N PHE A 113 -0.51 -7.71 -1.49
CA PHE A 113 -1.32 -7.77 -0.29
C PHE A 113 -1.84 -6.38 0.05
N ASN A 114 -3.17 -6.24 0.05
CA ASN A 114 -3.86 -5.02 0.44
C ASN A 114 -4.89 -5.35 1.51
N TYR A 115 -4.78 -4.69 2.66
CA TYR A 115 -5.75 -4.75 3.74
C TYR A 115 -6.35 -3.37 3.98
N ASN A 116 -7.65 -3.28 3.92
CA ASN A 116 -8.39 -2.04 4.11
C ASN A 116 -9.41 -2.22 5.23
N TYR A 117 -9.53 -1.21 6.07
CA TYR A 117 -10.51 -1.21 7.15
C TYR A 117 -11.00 0.20 7.45
N THR A 118 -12.20 0.29 7.97
CA THR A 118 -12.85 1.54 8.34
C THR A 118 -12.97 1.63 9.87
N LYS A 119 -12.68 2.82 10.39
CA LYS A 119 -12.80 3.17 11.80
C LYS A 119 -13.80 4.31 11.98
N SER A 120 -14.26 4.48 13.22
CA SER A 120 -15.09 5.63 13.62
C SER A 120 -16.36 5.79 12.78
N LEU A 121 -17.00 4.65 12.46
CA LEU A 121 -18.30 4.65 11.78
C LEU A 121 -19.38 5.18 12.72
N ALA A 122 -20.17 6.15 12.27
CA ALA A 122 -21.38 6.58 12.97
C ALA A 122 -22.40 5.43 13.06
N ASP A 123 -23.30 5.48 14.05
CA ASP A 123 -24.21 4.35 14.29
C ASP A 123 -25.13 4.05 13.12
N TRP A 124 -25.61 5.07 12.42
CA TRP A 124 -26.40 4.88 11.22
C TRP A 124 -25.60 4.22 10.07
N MET A 125 -24.31 4.46 9.95
CA MET A 125 -23.46 3.77 8.98
C MET A 125 -23.34 2.29 9.30
N LYS A 126 -23.22 1.92 10.57
CA LYS A 126 -23.14 0.52 11.01
C LYS A 126 -24.38 -0.28 10.69
N THR A 127 -25.53 0.37 10.66
CA THR A 127 -26.83 -0.23 10.32
C THR A 127 -27.15 -0.22 8.82
N ASN A 128 -26.32 0.47 8.01
CA ASN A 128 -26.55 0.52 6.56
C ASN A 128 -26.41 -0.88 5.92
N PRO A 129 -27.37 -1.30 5.06
CA PRO A 129 -27.36 -2.63 4.44
C PRO A 129 -26.08 -2.98 3.68
N ALA A 130 -25.41 -2.00 3.07
CA ALA A 130 -24.14 -2.21 2.37
C ALA A 130 -23.00 -2.55 3.35
N ILE A 131 -22.92 -1.85 4.47
CA ILE A 131 -21.92 -2.13 5.52
C ILE A 131 -22.22 -3.48 6.19
N LEU A 132 -23.49 -3.80 6.45
CA LEU A 132 -23.88 -5.10 7.01
C LEU A 132 -23.54 -6.26 6.07
N LYS A 133 -23.72 -6.06 4.76
CA LYS A 133 -23.44 -7.10 3.74
C LYS A 133 -21.97 -7.31 3.47
N TYR A 134 -21.19 -6.23 3.33
CA TYR A 134 -19.80 -6.30 2.90
C TYR A 134 -18.80 -6.14 4.04
N GLY A 135 -19.27 -5.72 5.22
CA GLY A 135 -18.43 -5.46 6.39
C GLY A 135 -17.63 -4.16 6.28
N ASN A 136 -16.82 -3.94 7.29
CA ASN A 136 -15.94 -2.77 7.39
C ASN A 136 -14.44 -3.10 7.20
N ARG A 137 -14.16 -4.31 6.75
CA ARG A 137 -12.79 -4.80 6.52
C ARG A 137 -12.77 -5.67 5.29
N TYR A 138 -11.78 -5.47 4.43
CA TYR A 138 -11.54 -6.38 3.33
C TYR A 138 -10.04 -6.48 3.04
N HIS A 139 -9.63 -7.60 2.50
CA HIS A 139 -8.28 -7.85 2.06
C HIS A 139 -8.29 -8.44 0.65
N ASN A 140 -7.29 -8.09 -0.11
CA ASN A 140 -7.02 -8.66 -1.41
C ASN A 140 -5.62 -9.27 -1.40
N ILE A 141 -5.49 -10.45 -1.97
CA ILE A 141 -4.22 -11.11 -2.17
C ILE A 141 -4.11 -11.44 -3.65
N GLY A 142 -3.09 -10.92 -4.29
CA GLY A 142 -2.73 -11.20 -5.67
C GLY A 142 -1.40 -11.91 -5.77
N VAL A 143 -1.26 -12.81 -6.73
CA VAL A 143 -0.01 -13.49 -7.09
C VAL A 143 0.19 -13.33 -8.58
N GLY A 144 1.42 -13.04 -9.01
CA GLY A 144 1.74 -12.89 -10.42
C GLY A 144 3.13 -13.40 -10.78
N ALA A 145 3.32 -13.67 -12.07
CA ALA A 145 4.63 -13.92 -12.66
C ALA A 145 5.21 -12.63 -13.23
N LEU A 146 6.53 -12.51 -13.23
CA LEU A 146 7.25 -11.33 -13.69
C LEU A 146 8.36 -11.75 -14.63
N PHE A 147 8.49 -11.01 -15.74
CA PHE A 147 9.63 -11.04 -16.64
C PHE A 147 10.21 -9.62 -16.70
N GLN A 148 11.53 -9.50 -16.57
CA GLN A 148 12.23 -8.22 -16.63
C GLN A 148 13.49 -8.35 -17.48
N TYR A 149 13.69 -7.43 -18.42
CA TYR A 149 14.94 -7.22 -19.12
C TYR A 149 15.54 -5.91 -18.63
N ASP A 150 16.74 -5.96 -18.06
CA ASP A 150 17.38 -4.82 -17.41
C ASP A 150 18.85 -4.76 -17.80
N THR A 151 19.22 -3.74 -18.57
CA THR A 151 20.59 -3.49 -19.07
C THR A 151 21.30 -2.38 -18.29
N ARG A 152 20.72 -1.90 -17.19
CA ARG A 152 21.32 -0.83 -16.41
C ARG A 152 22.49 -1.36 -15.59
N ASP A 153 23.58 -0.62 -15.57
CA ASP A 153 24.77 -0.95 -14.78
C ASP A 153 24.51 -0.72 -13.29
N ASP A 154 23.68 0.28 -12.95
CA ASP A 154 23.23 0.57 -11.59
C ASP A 154 21.73 0.84 -11.55
N VAL A 155 21.02 0.17 -10.63
CA VAL A 155 19.56 0.33 -10.46
C VAL A 155 19.22 1.62 -9.72
N ALA A 156 20.12 2.12 -8.90
CA ALA A 156 19.91 3.32 -8.08
C ALA A 156 20.22 4.62 -8.84
N THR A 157 21.08 4.55 -9.85
CA THR A 157 21.45 5.69 -10.72
C THR A 157 21.29 5.27 -12.18
N PRO A 158 20.11 5.53 -12.79
CA PRO A 158 19.85 5.19 -14.19
C PRO A 158 20.61 6.09 -15.17
#